data_1f7c12903f94f485a7685a77fc47e538
#
_entry.id   1f7c12903f94f485a7685a77fc47e538
#
_cell.length_a   1.000
_cell.length_b   1.000
_cell.length_c   1.000
_cell.angle_alpha   90.00
_cell.angle_beta   90.00
_cell.angle_gamma   90.00
#
_symmetry.space_group_name_H-M   'P 1'
#
loop_
_entity.id
_entity.type
_entity.pdbx_description
1 polymer ?
#
loop_
_entity_poly.entity_id
_entity_poly.type
_entity_poly.pdbx_seq_one_letter_code
_entity_poly.pdbx_strand_id
1 'polypeptide(L)'
;MLLLLLLILPPASSWAWQGKVVDISNGDAITVLHDGKEEKVFLYGINCPRQRQNFGPESKNFTSQMVTGRIVEVKPMLVDSSGRTIVIVSVDGMSLNEELVKAGLASVLVQYCRDTSCPMWIRNQEEAQIKKIGLWSNENPTPPSEFRRENKPLENTLPNSSSPKQTSEEVHGDIVTHVFHSPGCRNYDCPNCIAHFKSRNQALRAGYKPCGECNP
;
A
#
# COMPACT_ATOMS: atom_id res chain seq x y z
N MET A 1 1.73 -35.95 47.04
CA MET A 1 2.58 -35.52 45.89
C MET A 1 1.66 -35.22 44.72
N LEU A 2 1.29 -33.95 44.58
CA LEU A 2 0.28 -33.50 43.57
C LEU A 2 1.04 -33.15 42.27
N LEU A 3 0.86 -33.93 41.23
CA LEU A 3 1.47 -33.72 39.93
C LEU A 3 0.69 -32.64 39.17
N LEU A 4 1.27 -31.44 39.08
CA LEU A 4 0.69 -30.31 38.34
C LEU A 4 0.96 -30.57 36.83
N LEU A 5 -0.08 -30.99 36.11
CA LEU A 5 -0.03 -31.16 34.64
C LEU A 5 -0.07 -29.78 33.99
N LEU A 6 1.10 -29.30 33.52
CA LEU A 6 1.21 -28.05 32.79
C LEU A 6 0.67 -28.27 31.37
N LEU A 7 -0.54 -27.81 31.09
CA LEU A 7 -1.10 -27.75 29.75
C LEU A 7 -0.34 -26.70 28.93
N ILE A 8 0.61 -27.13 28.10
CA ILE A 8 1.28 -26.29 27.11
C ILE A 8 0.29 -26.10 25.97
N LEU A 9 -0.43 -24.97 25.96
CA LEU A 9 -1.22 -24.54 24.79
C LEU A 9 -0.24 -24.20 23.67
N PRO A 10 -0.36 -24.81 22.47
CA PRO A 10 0.45 -24.41 21.33
C PRO A 10 0.14 -22.94 20.96
N PRO A 11 1.16 -22.17 20.51
CA PRO A 11 0.92 -20.81 20.02
C PRO A 11 -0.12 -20.87 18.89
N ALA A 12 -1.05 -19.92 18.89
CA ALA A 12 -2.02 -19.76 17.81
C ALA A 12 -1.28 -19.42 16.52
N SER A 13 -0.78 -20.42 15.85
CA SER A 13 -0.25 -20.30 14.51
C SER A 13 -1.42 -19.87 13.61
N SER A 14 -1.29 -18.77 12.90
CA SER A 14 -2.21 -18.38 11.84
C SER A 14 -2.10 -19.46 10.76
N TRP A 15 -3.03 -20.42 10.82
CA TRP A 15 -3.00 -21.60 9.95
C TRP A 15 -3.36 -21.15 8.54
N ALA A 16 -2.54 -21.53 7.57
CA ALA A 16 -2.90 -21.42 6.18
C ALA A 16 -4.14 -22.30 5.92
N TRP A 17 -5.06 -21.79 5.10
CA TRP A 17 -6.26 -22.49 4.70
C TRP A 17 -6.38 -22.55 3.17
N GLN A 18 -7.21 -23.42 2.65
CA GLN A 18 -7.42 -23.56 1.21
C GLN A 18 -8.85 -23.17 0.84
N GLY A 19 -8.99 -22.58 -0.35
CA GLY A 19 -10.30 -22.24 -0.89
C GLY A 19 -10.25 -22.02 -2.39
N LYS A 20 -11.42 -22.04 -3.01
CA LYS A 20 -11.57 -21.84 -4.46
C LYS A 20 -11.72 -20.35 -4.77
N VAL A 21 -10.91 -19.83 -5.70
CA VAL A 21 -11.07 -18.45 -6.16
C VAL A 21 -12.32 -18.33 -7.03
N VAL A 22 -13.23 -17.44 -6.64
CA VAL A 22 -14.53 -17.22 -7.28
C VAL A 22 -14.69 -15.86 -7.95
N ASP A 23 -13.93 -14.85 -7.50
CA ASP A 23 -13.90 -13.52 -8.13
C ASP A 23 -12.52 -12.85 -8.01
N ILE A 24 -12.22 -11.97 -8.95
CA ILE A 24 -11.01 -11.16 -8.97
C ILE A 24 -11.40 -9.70 -9.18
N SER A 25 -11.27 -8.92 -8.11
CA SER A 25 -11.59 -7.49 -8.16
C SER A 25 -10.46 -6.67 -8.80
N ASN A 26 -9.21 -6.96 -8.46
CA ASN A 26 -7.99 -6.31 -8.97
C ASN A 26 -6.83 -7.33 -8.95
N GLY A 27 -5.66 -6.95 -9.47
CA GLY A 27 -4.48 -7.83 -9.41
C GLY A 27 -4.10 -8.25 -7.99
N ASP A 28 -4.34 -7.38 -7.00
CA ASP A 28 -4.00 -7.61 -5.59
C ASP A 28 -5.23 -7.90 -4.69
N ALA A 29 -6.40 -8.18 -5.25
CA ALA A 29 -7.63 -8.42 -4.49
C ALA A 29 -8.50 -9.48 -5.14
N ILE A 30 -8.68 -10.60 -4.45
CA ILE A 30 -9.45 -11.76 -4.91
C ILE A 30 -10.52 -12.15 -3.89
N THR A 31 -11.53 -12.88 -4.32
CA THR A 31 -12.53 -13.49 -3.44
C THR A 31 -12.37 -15.00 -3.48
N VAL A 32 -12.24 -15.61 -2.32
CA VAL A 32 -12.01 -17.03 -2.14
C VAL A 32 -13.19 -17.65 -1.39
N LEU A 33 -13.75 -18.73 -1.92
CA LEU A 33 -14.77 -19.53 -1.26
C LEU A 33 -14.08 -20.49 -0.29
N HIS A 34 -14.29 -20.29 1.00
CA HIS A 34 -13.76 -21.11 2.09
C HIS A 34 -14.90 -21.47 3.06
N ASP A 35 -15.05 -22.74 3.39
CA ASP A 35 -16.11 -23.26 4.28
C ASP A 35 -17.52 -22.75 3.94
N GLY A 36 -17.83 -22.67 2.64
CA GLY A 36 -19.12 -22.20 2.13
C GLY A 36 -19.34 -20.69 2.23
N LYS A 37 -18.34 -19.91 2.60
CA LYS A 37 -18.40 -18.44 2.68
C LYS A 37 -17.42 -17.81 1.69
N GLU A 38 -17.85 -16.74 1.04
CA GLU A 38 -16.98 -15.91 0.22
C GLU A 38 -16.19 -14.94 1.10
N GLU A 39 -14.87 -15.03 1.05
CA GLU A 39 -13.98 -14.14 1.76
C GLU A 39 -13.14 -13.32 0.77
N LYS A 40 -13.27 -12.00 0.85
CA LYS A 40 -12.46 -11.08 0.06
C LYS A 40 -11.13 -10.84 0.75
N VAL A 41 -10.03 -11.21 0.09
CA VAL A 41 -8.67 -11.10 0.61
C VAL A 41 -7.83 -10.17 -0.26
N PHE A 42 -6.81 -9.56 0.37
CA PHE A 42 -5.90 -8.62 -0.27
C PHE A 42 -4.47 -9.11 -0.12
N LEU A 43 -3.68 -8.99 -1.19
CA LEU A 43 -2.32 -9.52 -1.19
C LEU A 43 -1.40 -8.66 -0.30
N TYR A 44 -0.67 -9.35 0.58
CA TYR A 44 0.26 -8.77 1.52
C TYR A 44 1.50 -8.19 0.84
N GLY A 45 1.99 -7.07 1.35
CA GLY A 45 3.30 -6.52 1.02
C GLY A 45 3.46 -5.96 -0.39
N ILE A 46 2.43 -6.05 -1.23
CA ILE A 46 2.45 -5.57 -2.61
C ILE A 46 1.25 -4.66 -2.92
N ASN A 47 1.33 -3.95 -4.03
CA ASN A 47 0.27 -3.08 -4.51
C ASN A 47 0.21 -3.08 -6.03
N CYS A 48 -0.90 -3.56 -6.57
CA CYS A 48 -1.17 -3.56 -8.00
C CYS A 48 -1.83 -2.27 -8.48
N PRO A 49 -1.60 -1.86 -9.73
CA PRO A 49 -2.33 -0.76 -10.34
C PRO A 49 -3.82 -1.06 -10.42
N ARG A 50 -4.64 -0.03 -10.28
CA ARG A 50 -6.09 -0.13 -10.40
C ARG A 50 -6.52 -0.12 -11.86
N GLN A 51 -7.74 -0.55 -12.13
CA GLN A 51 -8.30 -0.70 -13.48
C GLN A 51 -8.07 0.52 -14.40
N ARG A 52 -8.06 1.74 -13.85
CA ARG A 52 -7.86 3.00 -14.60
C ARG A 52 -6.40 3.45 -14.69
N GLN A 53 -5.48 2.68 -14.14
CA GLN A 53 -4.04 2.95 -14.24
C GLN A 53 -3.43 2.12 -15.36
N ASN A 54 -2.30 2.60 -15.91
CA ASN A 54 -1.47 1.78 -16.79
C ASN A 54 -1.14 0.46 -16.09
N PHE A 55 -1.25 -0.64 -16.82
CA PHE A 55 -1.06 -2.01 -16.35
C PHE A 55 -2.09 -2.51 -15.31
N GLY A 56 -3.17 -1.77 -15.04
CA GLY A 56 -4.25 -2.23 -14.17
C GLY A 56 -5.02 -3.43 -14.73
N PRO A 57 -5.52 -3.34 -15.98
CA PRO A 57 -6.15 -4.48 -16.66
C PRO A 57 -5.21 -5.69 -16.79
N GLU A 58 -3.93 -5.47 -17.11
CA GLU A 58 -2.91 -6.51 -17.27
C GLU A 58 -2.64 -7.21 -15.94
N SER A 59 -2.51 -6.45 -14.85
CA SER A 59 -2.32 -7.01 -13.51
C SER A 59 -3.52 -7.88 -13.08
N LYS A 60 -4.75 -7.41 -13.32
CA LYS A 60 -5.95 -8.20 -13.04
C LYS A 60 -6.02 -9.45 -13.91
N ASN A 61 -5.69 -9.34 -15.20
CA ASN A 61 -5.69 -10.47 -16.13
C ASN A 61 -4.64 -11.52 -15.74
N PHE A 62 -3.44 -11.10 -15.34
CA PHE A 62 -2.39 -11.99 -14.85
C PHE A 62 -2.86 -12.79 -13.64
N THR A 63 -3.42 -12.12 -12.63
CA THR A 63 -4.00 -12.80 -11.47
C THR A 63 -5.11 -13.76 -11.89
N SER A 64 -5.98 -13.35 -12.83
CA SER A 64 -7.05 -14.20 -13.34
C SER A 64 -6.52 -15.48 -13.99
N GLN A 65 -5.50 -15.39 -14.82
CA GLN A 65 -4.88 -16.55 -15.47
C GLN A 65 -4.24 -17.50 -14.46
N MET A 66 -3.66 -16.96 -13.39
CA MET A 66 -3.02 -17.79 -12.36
C MET A 66 -4.02 -18.53 -11.47
N VAL A 67 -5.12 -17.88 -11.06
CA VAL A 67 -5.91 -18.42 -9.93
C VAL A 67 -7.41 -18.58 -10.19
N THR A 68 -8.00 -18.13 -11.30
CA THR A 68 -9.45 -18.22 -11.52
C THR A 68 -9.93 -19.66 -11.47
N GLY A 69 -10.90 -19.92 -10.60
CA GLY A 69 -11.53 -21.22 -10.44
C GLY A 69 -10.64 -22.29 -9.79
N ARG A 70 -9.40 -21.94 -9.44
CA ARG A 70 -8.43 -22.86 -8.82
C ARG A 70 -8.56 -22.84 -7.30
N ILE A 71 -8.11 -23.92 -6.67
CA ILE A 71 -7.91 -23.98 -5.23
C ILE A 71 -6.55 -23.34 -4.94
N VAL A 72 -6.56 -22.37 -4.05
CA VAL A 72 -5.37 -21.64 -3.59
C VAL A 72 -5.14 -21.90 -2.11
N GLU A 73 -3.89 -21.86 -1.69
CA GLU A 73 -3.52 -21.78 -0.29
C GLU A 73 -3.45 -20.30 0.12
N VAL A 74 -4.13 -19.96 1.20
CA VAL A 74 -4.22 -18.61 1.75
C VAL A 74 -3.55 -18.60 3.12
N LYS A 75 -2.46 -17.85 3.25
CA LYS A 75 -1.76 -17.62 4.53
C LYS A 75 -2.15 -16.23 5.06
N PRO A 76 -3.01 -16.14 6.08
CA PRO A 76 -3.35 -14.86 6.71
C PRO A 76 -2.12 -14.23 7.35
N MET A 77 -1.93 -12.93 7.13
CA MET A 77 -0.82 -12.16 7.69
C MET A 77 -1.28 -11.18 8.76
N LEU A 78 -2.34 -10.43 8.46
CA LEU A 78 -2.94 -9.46 9.37
C LEU A 78 -4.34 -9.05 8.90
N VAL A 79 -5.09 -8.40 9.78
CA VAL A 79 -6.29 -7.63 9.43
C VAL A 79 -5.93 -6.16 9.57
N ASP A 80 -6.21 -5.37 8.52
CA ASP A 80 -5.90 -3.94 8.55
C ASP A 80 -6.95 -3.11 9.32
N SER A 81 -6.68 -1.82 9.50
CA SER A 81 -7.58 -0.90 10.21
C SER A 81 -8.97 -0.74 9.57
N SER A 82 -9.15 -1.18 8.33
CA SER A 82 -10.42 -1.20 7.62
C SER A 82 -11.14 -2.55 7.70
N GLY A 83 -10.62 -3.50 8.48
CA GLY A 83 -11.16 -4.85 8.61
C GLY A 83 -10.87 -5.77 7.43
N ARG A 84 -9.89 -5.45 6.56
CA ARG A 84 -9.56 -6.27 5.39
C ARG A 84 -8.54 -7.34 5.78
N THR A 85 -8.80 -8.59 5.39
CA THR A 85 -7.89 -9.72 5.55
C THR A 85 -6.74 -9.59 4.53
N ILE A 86 -5.52 -9.43 5.03
CA ILE A 86 -4.31 -9.29 4.23
C ILE A 86 -3.54 -10.61 4.26
N VAL A 87 -3.21 -11.16 3.09
CA VAL A 87 -2.77 -12.55 2.94
C VAL A 87 -1.60 -12.71 1.97
N ILE A 88 -0.86 -13.81 2.11
CA ILE A 88 -0.05 -14.38 1.02
C ILE A 88 -0.87 -15.50 0.38
N VAL A 89 -0.94 -15.50 -0.95
CA VAL A 89 -1.66 -16.52 -1.72
C VAL A 89 -0.67 -17.36 -2.52
N SER A 90 -0.83 -18.66 -2.45
CA SER A 90 -0.03 -19.61 -3.24
C SER A 90 -0.95 -20.54 -4.06
N VAL A 91 -0.53 -20.87 -5.27
CA VAL A 91 -1.18 -21.82 -6.17
C VAL A 91 -0.12 -22.72 -6.79
N ASP A 92 -0.28 -24.03 -6.66
CA ASP A 92 0.70 -25.05 -7.13
C ASP A 92 2.12 -24.76 -6.64
N GLY A 93 2.28 -24.31 -5.40
CA GLY A 93 3.57 -23.97 -4.80
C GLY A 93 4.17 -22.62 -5.24
N MET A 94 3.52 -21.88 -6.16
CA MET A 94 3.97 -20.56 -6.61
C MET A 94 3.24 -19.46 -5.83
N SER A 95 3.97 -18.46 -5.35
CA SER A 95 3.36 -17.29 -4.69
C SER A 95 2.82 -16.32 -5.73
N LEU A 96 1.51 -16.06 -5.70
CA LEU A 96 0.87 -15.04 -6.55
C LEU A 96 1.47 -13.64 -6.29
N ASN A 97 1.76 -13.33 -5.02
CA ASN A 97 2.39 -12.07 -4.62
C ASN A 97 3.73 -11.86 -5.35
N GLU A 98 4.57 -12.89 -5.33
CA GLU A 98 5.90 -12.86 -5.95
C GLU A 98 5.83 -12.78 -7.47
N GLU A 99 4.98 -13.59 -8.09
CA GLU A 99 4.85 -13.64 -9.55
C GLU A 99 4.35 -12.31 -10.14
N LEU A 100 3.44 -11.61 -9.44
CA LEU A 100 3.02 -10.26 -9.82
C LEU A 100 4.17 -9.26 -9.78
N VAL A 101 5.05 -9.36 -8.80
CA VAL A 101 6.24 -8.49 -8.69
C VAL A 101 7.25 -8.81 -9.80
N LYS A 102 7.54 -10.08 -10.05
CA LYS A 102 8.43 -10.54 -11.14
C LYS A 102 7.96 -10.06 -12.50
N ALA A 103 6.65 -10.11 -12.74
CA ALA A 103 6.03 -9.64 -13.98
C ALA A 103 6.00 -8.10 -14.10
N GLY A 104 6.48 -7.36 -13.09
CA GLY A 104 6.39 -5.90 -13.06
C GLY A 104 4.95 -5.38 -12.97
N LEU A 105 4.01 -6.20 -12.49
CA LEU A 105 2.58 -5.88 -12.38
C LEU A 105 2.15 -5.48 -10.97
N ALA A 106 3.09 -5.48 -10.03
CA ALA A 106 2.93 -4.98 -8.67
C ALA A 106 4.18 -4.26 -8.20
N SER A 107 4.02 -3.29 -7.31
CA SER A 107 5.11 -2.69 -6.55
C SER A 107 5.14 -3.23 -5.12
N VAL A 108 6.32 -3.44 -4.57
CA VAL A 108 6.50 -3.86 -3.16
C VAL A 108 6.27 -2.68 -2.23
N LEU A 109 5.46 -2.87 -1.22
CA LEU A 109 5.23 -1.92 -0.13
C LEU A 109 6.31 -2.12 0.96
N VAL A 110 7.54 -1.69 0.69
CA VAL A 110 8.72 -1.95 1.52
C VAL A 110 8.49 -1.64 3.01
N GLN A 111 7.81 -0.53 3.30
CA GLN A 111 7.51 -0.10 4.68
C GLN A 111 6.56 -1.04 5.43
N TYR A 112 5.76 -1.86 4.72
CA TYR A 112 4.78 -2.78 5.30
C TYR A 112 5.16 -4.24 5.12
N CYS A 113 6.15 -4.55 4.30
CA CYS A 113 6.60 -5.91 4.02
C CYS A 113 7.61 -6.35 5.10
N ARG A 114 7.25 -7.32 5.95
CA ARG A 114 8.05 -7.85 7.08
C ARG A 114 8.22 -9.36 7.07
N ASP A 115 7.57 -10.06 6.11
CA ASP A 115 7.72 -11.51 5.96
C ASP A 115 9.11 -11.85 5.42
N THR A 116 9.54 -13.09 5.63
CA THR A 116 10.83 -13.61 5.15
C THR A 116 10.96 -13.61 3.63
N SER A 117 9.85 -13.55 2.90
CA SER A 117 9.81 -13.45 1.43
C SER A 117 10.11 -12.04 0.91
N CYS A 118 9.98 -11.01 1.75
CA CYS A 118 10.09 -9.61 1.33
C CYS A 118 11.44 -9.23 0.69
N PRO A 119 12.59 -9.67 1.19
CA PRO A 119 13.88 -9.40 0.55
C PRO A 119 13.95 -9.95 -0.89
N MET A 120 13.33 -11.11 -1.14
CA MET A 120 13.26 -11.69 -2.49
C MET A 120 12.36 -10.85 -3.40
N TRP A 121 11.19 -10.43 -2.92
CA TRP A 121 10.27 -9.59 -3.70
C TRP A 121 10.88 -8.23 -4.05
N ILE A 122 11.67 -7.63 -3.15
CA ILE A 122 12.40 -6.39 -3.42
C ILE A 122 13.40 -6.60 -4.57
N ARG A 123 14.19 -7.69 -4.54
CA ARG A 123 15.14 -8.02 -5.62
C ARG A 123 14.42 -8.27 -6.96
N ASN A 124 13.30 -9.01 -6.93
CA ASN A 124 12.49 -9.25 -8.12
C ASN A 124 11.95 -7.94 -8.71
N GLN A 125 11.57 -6.98 -7.87
CA GLN A 125 11.18 -5.64 -8.32
C GLN A 125 12.35 -4.90 -8.94
N GLU A 126 13.52 -4.90 -8.32
CA GLU A 126 14.74 -4.26 -8.86
C GLU A 126 15.09 -4.85 -10.24
N GLU A 127 14.99 -6.17 -10.39
CA GLU A 127 15.20 -6.81 -11.69
C GLU A 127 14.16 -6.37 -12.72
N ALA A 128 12.87 -6.29 -12.35
CA ALA A 128 11.82 -5.80 -13.24
C ALA A 128 12.06 -4.35 -13.65
N GLN A 129 12.57 -3.51 -12.75
CA GLN A 129 12.96 -2.12 -13.01
C GLN A 129 14.13 -2.05 -14.00
N ILE A 130 15.18 -2.82 -13.79
CA ILE A 130 16.35 -2.86 -14.69
C ILE A 130 15.95 -3.31 -16.08
N LYS A 131 15.09 -4.33 -16.16
CA LYS A 131 14.57 -4.89 -17.44
C LYS A 131 13.45 -4.06 -18.05
N LYS A 132 13.00 -3.00 -17.39
CA LYS A 132 11.87 -2.13 -17.80
C LYS A 132 10.60 -2.92 -18.12
N ILE A 133 10.21 -3.87 -17.26
CA ILE A 133 9.05 -4.74 -17.45
C ILE A 133 7.82 -4.14 -16.77
N GLY A 134 6.65 -4.23 -17.43
CA GLY A 134 5.36 -3.86 -16.87
C GLY A 134 5.32 -2.39 -16.43
N LEU A 135 4.96 -2.11 -15.18
CA LEU A 135 4.93 -0.76 -14.58
C LEU A 135 6.21 0.05 -14.82
N TRP A 136 7.33 -0.66 -14.90
CA TRP A 136 8.67 -0.07 -14.99
C TRP A 136 9.12 0.23 -16.43
N SER A 137 8.27 -0.05 -17.44
CA SER A 137 8.55 0.25 -18.85
C SER A 137 8.46 1.75 -19.17
N ASN A 138 7.77 2.53 -18.36
CA ASN A 138 7.68 3.98 -18.50
C ASN A 138 8.92 4.66 -17.93
N GLU A 139 9.33 5.80 -18.50
CA GLU A 139 10.46 6.60 -18.01
C GLU A 139 10.22 7.16 -16.60
N ASN A 140 8.96 7.48 -16.26
CA ASN A 140 8.54 7.96 -14.95
C ASN A 140 7.37 7.09 -14.44
N PRO A 141 7.65 5.89 -13.93
CA PRO A 141 6.60 5.02 -13.42
C PRO A 141 6.01 5.62 -12.14
N THR A 142 4.73 5.96 -12.17
CA THR A 142 3.99 6.36 -10.96
C THR A 142 3.60 5.10 -10.19
N PRO A 143 4.15 4.87 -8.99
CA PRO A 143 3.76 3.72 -8.19
C PRO A 143 2.25 3.72 -7.91
N PRO A 144 1.58 2.56 -7.89
CA PRO A 144 0.14 2.48 -7.66
C PRO A 144 -0.35 3.16 -6.37
N SER A 145 0.50 3.26 -5.36
CA SER A 145 0.22 3.99 -4.12
C SER A 145 0.15 5.50 -4.29
N GLU A 146 1.00 6.08 -5.15
CA GLU A 146 1.02 7.51 -5.44
C GLU A 146 -0.16 7.91 -6.31
N PHE A 147 -0.43 7.16 -7.37
CA PHE A 147 -1.59 7.38 -8.22
C PHE A 147 -2.90 7.44 -7.44
N ARG A 148 -3.08 6.60 -6.41
CA ARG A 148 -4.27 6.60 -5.56
C ARG A 148 -4.38 7.85 -4.70
N ARG A 149 -3.26 8.46 -4.28
CA ARG A 149 -3.26 9.71 -3.53
C ARG A 149 -3.66 10.88 -4.43
N GLU A 150 -3.17 10.89 -5.67
CA GLU A 150 -3.45 11.95 -6.64
C GLU A 150 -4.89 11.90 -7.18
N ASN A 151 -5.44 10.69 -7.34
CA ASN A 151 -6.77 10.45 -7.91
C ASN A 151 -7.81 10.00 -6.88
N LYS A 152 -7.64 10.32 -5.60
CA LYS A 152 -8.68 10.09 -4.60
C LYS A 152 -9.90 10.94 -5.00
N PRO A 153 -11.10 10.35 -5.24
CA PRO A 153 -12.29 11.14 -5.49
C PRO A 153 -12.46 12.14 -4.34
N LEU A 154 -12.70 13.39 -4.68
CA LEU A 154 -13.25 14.34 -3.71
C LEU A 154 -14.57 13.73 -3.26
N GLU A 155 -14.58 13.17 -2.06
CA GLU A 155 -15.78 12.68 -1.43
C GLU A 155 -16.76 13.84 -1.39
N ASN A 156 -17.88 13.72 -2.14
CA ASN A 156 -18.95 14.69 -2.17
C ASN A 156 -19.51 14.86 -0.75
N THR A 157 -18.89 15.70 0.04
CA THR A 157 -19.57 16.32 1.15
C THR A 157 -20.47 17.39 0.58
N LEU A 158 -21.77 17.17 0.68
CA LEU A 158 -22.83 18.15 0.44
C LEU A 158 -22.43 19.53 1.03
N PRO A 159 -22.76 20.62 0.32
CA PRO A 159 -22.31 21.93 0.75
C PRO A 159 -23.12 22.38 1.97
N ASN A 160 -22.48 22.41 3.12
CA ASN A 160 -22.95 23.26 4.19
C ASN A 160 -21.79 24.08 4.73
N SER A 161 -21.92 25.38 4.47
CA SER A 161 -21.26 26.51 5.09
C SER A 161 -19.73 26.61 5.06
N SER A 162 -19.27 27.60 4.25
CA SER A 162 -18.13 28.47 4.52
C SER A 162 -16.85 27.83 5.06
N SER A 163 -16.02 27.34 4.12
CA SER A 163 -14.57 27.19 4.35
C SER A 163 -13.80 27.83 3.19
N PRO A 164 -12.71 28.53 3.48
CA PRO A 164 -12.04 29.37 2.51
C PRO A 164 -11.30 28.51 1.47
N LYS A 165 -11.31 29.01 0.24
CA LYS A 165 -10.54 28.61 -0.92
C LYS A 165 -9.13 28.13 -0.52
N GLN A 166 -8.80 26.85 -0.68
CA GLN A 166 -7.42 26.38 -0.61
C GLN A 166 -6.65 26.94 -1.79
N THR A 167 -6.05 28.08 -1.58
CA THR A 167 -4.91 28.55 -2.36
C THR A 167 -3.76 27.56 -2.08
N SER A 168 -3.06 27.11 -3.11
CA SER A 168 -1.80 26.38 -3.00
C SER A 168 -0.76 27.35 -2.41
N GLU A 169 -0.75 27.49 -1.10
CA GLU A 169 0.18 28.40 -0.43
C GLU A 169 1.51 27.67 -0.25
N GLU A 170 2.55 28.25 -0.83
CA GLU A 170 3.93 27.85 -0.61
C GLU A 170 4.26 27.93 0.88
N VAL A 171 4.95 26.93 1.41
CA VAL A 171 5.39 26.90 2.81
C VAL A 171 6.91 26.86 2.90
N HIS A 172 7.46 27.58 3.88
CA HIS A 172 8.88 27.64 4.13
C HIS A 172 9.28 26.75 5.31
N GLY A 173 10.30 25.93 5.13
CA GLY A 173 10.82 25.01 6.14
C GLY A 173 12.15 25.43 6.72
N ASP A 174 12.24 25.43 8.03
CA ASP A 174 13.50 25.61 8.75
C ASP A 174 14.33 24.32 8.64
N ILE A 175 15.49 24.43 8.01
CA ILE A 175 16.39 23.30 7.75
C ILE A 175 17.06 22.73 9.00
N VAL A 176 17.06 23.45 10.12
CA VAL A 176 17.67 23.05 11.38
C VAL A 176 16.65 22.31 12.26
N THR A 177 15.46 22.88 12.40
CA THR A 177 14.41 22.31 13.27
C THR A 177 13.47 21.34 12.54
N HIS A 178 13.50 21.33 11.20
CA HIS A 178 12.56 20.60 10.36
C HIS A 178 11.08 20.97 10.64
N VAL A 179 10.84 22.23 10.95
CA VAL A 179 9.50 22.80 11.11
C VAL A 179 9.18 23.67 9.91
N PHE A 180 7.97 23.54 9.35
CA PHE A 180 7.54 24.41 8.25
C PHE A 180 6.44 25.38 8.68
N HIS A 181 6.39 26.53 8.01
CA HIS A 181 5.54 27.67 8.29
C HIS A 181 4.75 28.06 7.04
N SER A 182 3.47 28.49 7.23
CA SER A 182 2.64 29.04 6.15
C SER A 182 2.84 30.55 5.99
N PRO A 183 2.47 31.12 4.85
CA PRO A 183 2.38 32.57 4.68
C PRO A 183 1.54 33.18 5.79
N GLY A 184 2.04 34.27 6.37
CA GLY A 184 1.41 34.90 7.52
C GLY A 184 1.84 34.39 8.89
N CYS A 185 2.62 33.31 8.95
CA CYS A 185 3.29 32.88 10.17
C CYS A 185 4.41 33.86 10.54
N ARG A 186 4.53 34.22 11.84
CA ARG A 186 5.60 35.10 12.35
C ARG A 186 7.01 34.60 11.91
N ASN A 187 7.17 33.31 11.81
CA ASN A 187 8.45 32.66 11.49
C ASN A 187 8.52 32.19 10.02
N TYR A 188 7.66 32.69 9.12
CA TYR A 188 7.64 32.26 7.72
C TYR A 188 8.97 32.46 7.01
N ASP A 189 9.62 33.63 7.22
CA ASP A 189 10.91 33.99 6.65
C ASP A 189 12.02 33.94 7.72
N CYS A 190 12.04 32.92 8.57
CA CYS A 190 13.11 32.78 9.56
C CYS A 190 14.48 32.59 8.87
N PRO A 191 15.62 32.94 9.55
CA PRO A 191 16.95 32.86 8.93
C PRO A 191 17.32 31.49 8.36
N ASN A 192 16.75 30.40 8.91
CA ASN A 192 16.96 29.03 8.47
C ASN A 192 15.79 28.48 7.63
N CYS A 193 14.76 29.28 7.35
CA CYS A 193 13.58 28.90 6.57
C CYS A 193 13.86 28.95 5.06
N ILE A 194 14.90 28.28 4.61
CA ILE A 194 15.38 28.28 3.22
C ILE A 194 14.87 27.09 2.41
N ALA A 195 14.18 26.13 3.01
CA ALA A 195 13.52 25.06 2.29
C ALA A 195 12.13 25.52 1.82
N HIS A 196 11.93 25.60 0.50
CA HIS A 196 10.67 26.04 -0.10
C HIS A 196 9.87 24.84 -0.60
N PHE A 197 8.59 24.77 -0.21
CA PHE A 197 7.70 23.71 -0.62
C PHE A 197 6.43 24.29 -1.25
N LYS A 198 6.05 23.81 -2.42
CA LYS A 198 4.85 24.26 -3.15
C LYS A 198 3.53 23.95 -2.43
N SER A 199 3.58 23.18 -1.34
CA SER A 199 2.42 22.84 -0.53
C SER A 199 2.83 22.23 0.81
N ARG A 200 1.94 22.33 1.81
CA ARG A 200 2.02 21.64 3.10
C ARG A 200 2.35 20.15 2.95
N ASN A 201 1.71 19.47 2.01
CA ASN A 201 1.92 18.04 1.77
C ASN A 201 3.33 17.72 1.26
N GLN A 202 3.94 18.63 0.51
CA GLN A 202 5.32 18.46 0.06
C GLN A 202 6.30 18.56 1.24
N ALA A 203 6.09 19.53 2.15
CA ALA A 203 6.91 19.67 3.36
C ALA A 203 6.80 18.44 4.28
N LEU A 204 5.58 17.93 4.51
CA LEU A 204 5.36 16.71 5.29
C LEU A 204 6.07 15.49 4.69
N ARG A 205 6.06 15.34 3.36
CA ARG A 205 6.79 14.28 2.65
C ARG A 205 8.30 14.40 2.76
N ALA A 206 8.79 15.62 2.86
CA ALA A 206 10.21 15.92 3.10
C ALA A 206 10.63 15.72 4.56
N GLY A 207 9.73 15.26 5.44
CA GLY A 207 10.02 14.98 6.85
C GLY A 207 9.88 16.20 7.77
N TYR A 208 9.32 17.30 7.27
CA TYR A 208 9.09 18.49 8.08
C TYR A 208 7.77 18.38 8.85
N LYS A 209 7.73 18.99 10.04
CA LYS A 209 6.52 19.07 10.90
C LYS A 209 5.87 20.44 10.79
N PRO A 210 4.55 20.56 10.91
CA PRO A 210 3.89 21.84 10.92
C PRO A 210 4.25 22.65 12.17
N CYS A 211 4.38 23.97 12.03
CA CYS A 211 4.56 24.87 13.15
C CYS A 211 3.33 24.86 14.05
N GLY A 212 3.51 24.66 15.36
CA GLY A 212 2.41 24.62 16.34
C GLY A 212 1.69 25.96 16.54
N GLU A 213 2.35 27.09 16.20
CA GLU A 213 1.75 28.43 16.37
C GLU A 213 0.88 28.82 15.18
N CYS A 214 1.32 28.56 13.95
CA CYS A 214 0.57 28.96 12.76
C CYS A 214 -0.29 27.83 12.17
N ASN A 215 -0.16 26.60 12.64
CA ASN A 215 -0.90 25.41 12.21
C ASN A 215 -1.15 25.39 10.68
N PRO A 216 -0.09 25.42 9.88
CA PRO A 216 -0.16 25.53 8.43
C PRO A 216 -0.75 24.30 7.75
#